data_d2a4dfc699e75047aef94bf646337203
#
_entry.id   d2a4dfc699e75047aef94bf646337203
#
_cell.length_a   1.000
_cell.length_b   1.000
_cell.length_c   1.000
_cell.angle_alpha   90.00
_cell.angle_beta   90.00
_cell.angle_gamma   90.00
#
_symmetry.space_group_name_H-M   'P 1'
#
loop_
_entity.id
_entity.type
_entity.pdbx_description
1 polymer ?
#
loop_
_entity_poly.entity_id
_entity_poly.type
_entity_poly.pdbx_seq_one_letter_code
_entity_poly.pdbx_strand_id
1 'polypeptide(L)'
;MLQRVSFPVAGTEVEGILHLPDGETIGGVAELGGRVSDIEAGRFVCEALAAAGVAALRFAYRTASDIPGNVADAAGAIRLLRAHPAIPQRIGIAGHSYGGAIAAIVAGRDSRIRAAALIVPPAERDYFGTVKPMAELSRTRAKVLLVGATADAVVPPEHTERYAVLLRQAGVAHRVVRVEGADHNFTLPKYRSAMLDAVTSWFREALAD
;
A
#
# COMPACT_ATOMS: atom_id res chain seq x y z
N MET A 1 -5.63 18.51 -5.34
CA MET A 1 -4.42 19.26 -5.80
C MET A 1 -3.24 18.31 -5.93
N LEU A 2 -2.37 18.47 -6.98
CA LEU A 2 -1.15 17.66 -7.16
C LEU A 2 0.09 18.51 -6.81
N GLN A 3 1.02 17.90 -6.07
CA GLN A 3 2.27 18.54 -5.67
C GLN A 3 3.45 17.59 -5.95
N ARG A 4 4.47 18.05 -6.69
CA ARG A 4 5.75 17.35 -6.75
C ARG A 4 6.49 17.56 -5.44
N VAL A 5 7.02 16.47 -4.88
CA VAL A 5 7.75 16.47 -3.62
C VAL A 5 9.02 15.64 -3.76
N SER A 6 9.99 15.90 -2.89
CA SER A 6 11.13 14.99 -2.70
C SER A 6 11.34 14.72 -1.21
N PHE A 7 11.96 13.59 -0.91
CA PHE A 7 12.29 13.20 0.45
C PHE A 7 13.60 12.42 0.52
N PRO A 8 14.42 12.65 1.56
CA PRO A 8 15.73 12.02 1.68
C PRO A 8 15.64 10.57 2.16
N VAL A 9 16.34 9.68 1.47
CA VAL A 9 16.54 8.28 1.88
C VAL A 9 18.00 7.88 1.67
N ALA A 10 18.70 7.55 2.73
CA ALA A 10 20.11 7.09 2.70
C ALA A 10 21.04 8.02 1.87
N GLY A 11 20.86 9.34 2.01
CA GLY A 11 21.69 10.34 1.33
C GLY A 11 21.30 10.63 -0.13
N THR A 12 20.18 10.07 -0.61
CA THR A 12 19.65 10.32 -1.96
C THR A 12 18.25 10.88 -1.85
N GLU A 13 17.87 11.83 -2.72
CA GLU A 13 16.50 12.33 -2.84
C GLU A 13 15.66 11.35 -3.65
N VAL A 14 14.48 11.04 -3.15
CA VAL A 14 13.44 10.26 -3.83
C VAL A 14 12.33 11.20 -4.26
N GLU A 15 12.02 11.21 -5.55
CA GLU A 15 10.93 12.02 -6.08
C GLU A 15 9.58 11.34 -5.92
N GLY A 16 8.54 12.13 -5.64
CA GLY A 16 7.17 11.65 -5.50
C GLY A 16 6.15 12.66 -5.98
N ILE A 17 4.90 12.20 -6.09
CA ILE A 17 3.74 13.02 -6.37
C ILE A 17 2.74 12.86 -5.23
N LEU A 18 2.52 13.94 -4.51
CA LEU A 18 1.53 14.03 -3.45
C LEU A 18 0.20 14.51 -4.01
N HIS A 19 -0.83 13.71 -3.81
CA HIS A 19 -2.22 14.01 -4.12
C HIS A 19 -2.89 14.50 -2.85
N LEU A 20 -3.25 15.76 -2.80
CA LEU A 20 -4.00 16.33 -1.69
C LEU A 20 -5.49 16.43 -2.04
N PRO A 21 -6.39 16.12 -1.11
CA PRO A 21 -7.83 16.40 -1.26
C PRO A 21 -8.10 17.89 -1.50
N ASP A 22 -9.23 18.22 -2.10
CA ASP A 22 -9.66 19.62 -2.27
C ASP A 22 -10.30 20.20 -0.99
N GLY A 23 -10.56 19.38 0.02
CA GLY A 23 -11.13 19.75 1.31
C GLY A 23 -10.31 19.26 2.49
N GLU A 24 -10.99 18.99 3.60
CA GLU A 24 -10.35 18.47 4.82
C GLU A 24 -9.68 17.10 4.54
N THR A 25 -8.46 16.95 5.06
CA THR A 25 -7.69 15.72 4.92
C THR A 25 -7.88 14.83 6.15
N ILE A 26 -8.36 13.61 5.96
CA ILE A 26 -8.61 12.63 7.02
C ILE A 26 -7.29 12.01 7.52
N GLY A 27 -6.34 11.80 6.64
CA GLY A 27 -5.04 11.18 6.91
C GLY A 27 -4.21 11.06 5.64
N GLY A 28 -3.08 10.36 5.69
CA GLY A 28 -2.19 10.19 4.55
C GLY A 28 -1.85 8.73 4.28
N VAL A 29 -1.71 8.35 3.01
CA VAL A 29 -1.37 6.99 2.56
C VAL A 29 -0.15 7.04 1.65
N ALA A 30 0.89 6.27 1.96
CA ALA A 30 1.97 5.98 1.02
C ALA A 30 1.54 4.83 0.11
N GLU A 31 1.49 5.08 -1.20
CA GLU A 31 1.16 4.08 -2.21
C GLU A 31 2.42 3.51 -2.84
N LEU A 32 2.51 2.20 -2.88
CA LEU A 32 3.67 1.44 -3.33
C LEU A 32 3.33 0.68 -4.61
N GLY A 33 3.93 1.11 -5.71
CA GLY A 33 3.78 0.45 -7.00
C GLY A 33 4.36 -0.96 -7.05
N GLY A 34 4.17 -1.61 -8.18
CA GLY A 34 4.73 -2.93 -8.47
C GLY A 34 6.26 -2.94 -8.53
N ARG A 35 6.84 -4.09 -8.92
CA ARG A 35 8.28 -4.31 -8.94
C ARG A 35 9.04 -3.40 -9.93
N VAL A 36 8.41 -3.03 -11.02
CA VAL A 36 8.96 -2.05 -11.96
C VAL A 36 8.72 -0.67 -11.37
N SER A 37 9.82 0.05 -11.11
CA SER A 37 9.77 1.36 -10.50
C SER A 37 9.31 2.39 -11.53
N ASP A 38 8.07 2.83 -11.40
CA ASP A 38 7.46 3.87 -12.24
C ASP A 38 6.64 4.81 -11.35
N ILE A 39 6.93 6.10 -11.44
CA ILE A 39 6.21 7.11 -10.67
C ILE A 39 4.72 7.21 -11.07
N GLU A 40 4.34 6.74 -12.25
CA GLU A 40 2.93 6.66 -12.67
C GLU A 40 2.19 5.44 -12.12
N ALA A 41 2.93 4.44 -11.62
CA ALA A 41 2.31 3.33 -10.90
C ALA A 41 1.54 3.86 -9.67
N GLY A 42 0.39 3.27 -9.39
CA GLY A 42 -0.44 3.71 -8.26
C GLY A 42 -1.25 4.99 -8.49
N ARG A 43 -1.14 5.65 -9.64
CA ARG A 43 -1.86 6.89 -9.93
C ARG A 43 -3.35 6.79 -9.66
N PHE A 44 -4.02 5.75 -10.14
CA PHE A 44 -5.46 5.57 -9.95
C PHE A 44 -5.85 5.42 -8.48
N VAL A 45 -5.02 4.74 -7.69
CA VAL A 45 -5.23 4.59 -6.24
C VAL A 45 -5.09 5.94 -5.55
N CYS A 46 -4.05 6.71 -5.88
CA CYS A 46 -3.83 8.03 -5.29
C CYS A 46 -4.93 9.03 -5.67
N GLU A 47 -5.37 9.04 -6.92
CA GLU A 47 -6.48 9.90 -7.38
C GLU A 47 -7.79 9.56 -6.63
N ALA A 48 -8.10 8.26 -6.51
CA ALA A 48 -9.31 7.82 -5.80
C ALA A 48 -9.24 8.14 -4.30
N LEU A 49 -8.09 7.96 -3.65
CA LEU A 49 -7.88 8.31 -2.25
C LEU A 49 -8.04 9.81 -2.02
N ALA A 50 -7.44 10.65 -2.87
CA ALA A 50 -7.57 12.12 -2.77
C ALA A 50 -9.02 12.57 -2.95
N ALA A 51 -9.75 12.00 -3.92
CA ALA A 51 -11.18 12.26 -4.09
C ALA A 51 -12.01 11.81 -2.88
N ALA A 52 -11.54 10.83 -2.12
CA ALA A 52 -12.17 10.32 -0.90
C ALA A 52 -11.74 11.05 0.40
N GLY A 53 -10.98 12.15 0.31
CA GLY A 53 -10.53 12.94 1.47
C GLY A 53 -9.25 12.42 2.13
N VAL A 54 -8.50 11.52 1.49
CA VAL A 54 -7.25 10.96 2.02
C VAL A 54 -6.09 11.41 1.15
N ALA A 55 -5.10 12.09 1.74
CA ALA A 55 -3.88 12.44 1.02
C ALA A 55 -3.12 11.16 0.61
N ALA A 56 -2.56 11.14 -0.59
CA ALA A 56 -1.85 9.96 -1.08
C ALA A 56 -0.55 10.33 -1.77
N LEU A 57 0.53 9.64 -1.43
CA LEU A 57 1.85 9.86 -2.00
C LEU A 57 2.27 8.62 -2.79
N ARG A 58 2.52 8.80 -4.09
CA ARG A 58 3.16 7.81 -4.95
C ARG A 58 4.58 8.24 -5.30
N PHE A 59 5.46 7.29 -5.47
CA PHE A 59 6.86 7.53 -5.81
C PHE A 59 7.46 6.33 -6.56
N ALA A 60 8.59 6.55 -7.22
CA ALA A 60 9.37 5.47 -7.81
C ALA A 60 10.42 4.98 -6.82
N TYR A 61 10.57 3.65 -6.69
CA TYR A 61 11.72 3.11 -5.93
C TYR A 61 13.05 3.49 -6.58
N ARG A 62 14.06 3.77 -5.78
CA ARG A 62 15.42 4.07 -6.28
C ARG A 62 16.03 2.92 -7.07
N THR A 63 15.74 1.68 -6.66
CA THR A 63 16.25 0.47 -7.30
C THR A 63 15.16 -0.59 -7.33
N ALA A 64 14.86 -1.14 -8.50
CA ALA A 64 13.90 -2.21 -8.64
C ALA A 64 14.36 -3.48 -7.90
N SER A 65 13.44 -4.15 -7.20
CA SER A 65 13.69 -5.43 -6.52
C SER A 65 14.74 -5.43 -5.40
N ASP A 66 15.16 -4.26 -4.92
CA ASP A 66 15.99 -4.11 -3.72
C ASP A 66 15.09 -4.03 -2.48
N ILE A 67 14.79 -5.16 -1.84
CA ILE A 67 13.86 -5.20 -0.69
C ILE A 67 14.28 -4.25 0.43
N PRO A 68 15.55 -4.27 0.95
CA PRO A 68 15.96 -3.34 1.99
C PRO A 68 15.85 -1.87 1.58
N GLY A 69 16.27 -1.54 0.36
CA GLY A 69 16.20 -0.19 -0.18
C GLY A 69 14.77 0.27 -0.36
N ASN A 70 13.88 -0.59 -0.90
CA ASN A 70 12.47 -0.24 -1.14
C ASN A 70 11.67 -0.12 0.16
N VAL A 71 12.00 -0.88 1.19
CA VAL A 71 11.47 -0.68 2.55
C VAL A 71 11.95 0.67 3.13
N ALA A 72 13.20 1.05 2.88
CA ALA A 72 13.72 2.36 3.32
C ALA A 72 13.05 3.52 2.55
N ASP A 73 12.79 3.35 1.23
CA ASP A 73 12.07 4.32 0.41
C ASP A 73 10.64 4.53 0.92
N ALA A 74 9.92 3.44 1.17
CA ALA A 74 8.58 3.49 1.76
C ALA A 74 8.55 4.17 3.14
N ALA A 75 9.54 3.89 3.99
CA ALA A 75 9.68 4.56 5.28
C ALA A 75 9.97 6.05 5.13
N GLY A 76 10.71 6.47 4.09
CA GLY A 76 10.94 7.86 3.70
C GLY A 76 9.64 8.57 3.33
N ALA A 77 8.84 7.94 2.47
CA ALA A 77 7.53 8.44 2.05
C ALA A 77 6.59 8.64 3.26
N ILE A 78 6.58 7.70 4.20
CA ILE A 78 5.79 7.81 5.44
C ILE A 78 6.29 8.97 6.31
N ARG A 79 7.60 9.19 6.41
CA ARG A 79 8.14 10.35 7.15
C ARG A 79 7.71 11.68 6.53
N LEU A 80 7.73 11.79 5.19
CA LEU A 80 7.23 12.97 4.49
C LEU A 80 5.75 13.21 4.81
N LEU A 81 4.90 12.20 4.70
CA LEU A 81 3.48 12.34 5.01
C LEU A 81 3.25 12.80 6.45
N ARG A 82 4.00 12.26 7.41
CA ARG A 82 3.92 12.66 8.83
C ARG A 82 4.40 14.09 9.08
N ALA A 83 5.35 14.57 8.30
CA ALA A 83 5.88 15.93 8.44
C ALA A 83 5.04 16.98 7.72
N HIS A 84 4.12 16.57 6.85
CA HIS A 84 3.34 17.50 6.04
C HIS A 84 2.24 18.17 6.88
N PRO A 85 2.20 19.53 6.92
CA PRO A 85 1.32 20.28 7.84
C PRO A 85 -0.19 20.08 7.58
N ALA A 86 -0.58 19.75 6.34
CA ALA A 86 -1.98 19.53 5.99
C ALA A 86 -2.43 18.09 6.20
N ILE A 87 -1.58 17.18 6.68
CA ILE A 87 -1.89 15.77 6.84
C ILE A 87 -1.91 15.39 8.32
N PRO A 88 -3.05 14.95 8.87
CA PRO A 88 -3.10 14.45 10.25
C PRO A 88 -2.17 13.25 10.46
N GLN A 89 -1.75 13.02 11.72
CA GLN A 89 -0.85 11.92 12.11
C GLN A 89 -1.50 10.51 11.97
N ARG A 90 -2.46 10.38 11.08
CA ARG A 90 -3.17 9.15 10.75
C ARG A 90 -2.64 8.63 9.42
N ILE A 91 -1.62 7.78 9.50
CA ILE A 91 -0.90 7.32 8.33
C ILE A 91 -1.22 5.86 8.03
N GLY A 92 -1.52 5.62 6.76
CA GLY A 92 -1.68 4.31 6.17
C GLY A 92 -0.63 4.00 5.11
N ILE A 93 -0.65 2.77 4.63
CA ILE A 93 0.18 2.29 3.54
C ILE A 93 -0.65 1.40 2.61
N ALA A 94 -0.51 1.59 1.31
CA ALA A 94 -1.11 0.74 0.30
C ALA A 94 -0.04 0.17 -0.63
N GLY A 95 -0.28 -0.98 -1.23
CA GLY A 95 0.64 -1.47 -2.24
C GLY A 95 0.04 -2.56 -3.11
N HIS A 96 0.40 -2.54 -4.40
CA HIS A 96 -0.01 -3.50 -5.40
C HIS A 96 1.11 -4.51 -5.67
N SER A 97 0.78 -5.80 -5.72
CA SER A 97 1.71 -6.87 -6.08
C SER A 97 2.97 -6.84 -5.20
N TYR A 98 4.16 -6.64 -5.78
CA TYR A 98 5.41 -6.44 -5.05
C TYR A 98 5.29 -5.33 -3.99
N GLY A 99 4.69 -4.20 -4.34
CA GLY A 99 4.42 -3.12 -3.38
C GLY A 99 3.55 -3.56 -2.20
N GLY A 100 2.63 -4.49 -2.42
CA GLY A 100 1.84 -5.12 -1.37
C GLY A 100 2.69 -5.90 -0.37
N ALA A 101 3.71 -6.63 -0.86
CA ALA A 101 4.66 -7.32 0.02
C ALA A 101 5.57 -6.34 0.79
N ILE A 102 6.04 -5.25 0.13
CA ILE A 102 6.78 -4.18 0.81
C ILE A 102 5.90 -3.50 1.87
N ALA A 103 4.64 -3.20 1.55
CA ALA A 103 3.69 -2.63 2.50
C ALA A 103 3.47 -3.53 3.73
N ALA A 104 3.41 -4.85 3.52
CA ALA A 104 3.33 -5.83 4.60
C ALA A 104 4.54 -5.77 5.55
N ILE A 105 5.75 -5.69 4.98
CA ILE A 105 6.99 -5.55 5.76
C ILE A 105 6.99 -4.25 6.56
N VAL A 106 6.68 -3.13 5.92
CA VAL A 106 6.70 -1.81 6.56
C VAL A 106 5.64 -1.71 7.64
N ALA A 107 4.41 -2.19 7.38
CA ALA A 107 3.34 -2.21 8.37
C ALA A 107 3.67 -3.09 9.59
N GLY A 108 4.44 -4.16 9.39
CA GLY A 108 4.92 -4.99 10.51
C GLY A 108 6.03 -4.35 11.34
N ARG A 109 6.80 -3.43 10.77
CA ARG A 109 7.95 -2.77 11.41
C ARG A 109 7.64 -1.40 12.01
N ASP A 110 6.64 -0.68 11.52
CA ASP A 110 6.24 0.63 12.04
C ASP A 110 4.85 0.55 12.71
N SER A 111 4.85 0.40 14.02
CA SER A 111 3.62 0.29 14.83
C SER A 111 2.73 1.55 14.83
N ARG A 112 3.19 2.65 14.23
CA ARG A 112 2.43 3.90 14.08
C ARG A 112 1.62 3.94 12.77
N ILE A 113 1.75 2.93 11.91
CA ILE A 113 0.86 2.76 10.76
C ILE A 113 -0.50 2.30 11.28
N ARG A 114 -1.56 3.04 10.95
CA ARG A 114 -2.91 2.73 11.41
C ARG A 114 -3.63 1.73 10.53
N ALA A 115 -3.40 1.81 9.22
CA ALA A 115 -4.08 0.98 8.24
C ALA A 115 -3.15 0.58 7.10
N ALA A 116 -3.31 -0.63 6.60
CA ALA A 116 -2.62 -1.14 5.43
C ALA A 116 -3.64 -1.71 4.43
N ALA A 117 -3.39 -1.52 3.12
CA ALA A 117 -4.12 -2.18 2.06
C ALA A 117 -3.12 -2.95 1.16
N LEU A 118 -3.23 -4.26 1.14
CA LEU A 118 -2.38 -5.15 0.38
C LEU A 118 -3.19 -5.68 -0.81
N ILE A 119 -2.85 -5.23 -2.02
CA ILE A 119 -3.56 -5.55 -3.24
C ILE A 119 -2.77 -6.64 -3.98
N VAL A 120 -3.34 -7.82 -4.12
CA VAL A 120 -2.74 -9.04 -4.72
C VAL A 120 -1.30 -9.29 -4.25
N PRO A 121 -1.02 -9.29 -2.92
CA PRO A 121 0.33 -9.37 -2.40
C PRO A 121 0.91 -10.78 -2.59
N PRO A 122 2.14 -10.94 -3.13
CA PRO A 122 2.80 -12.22 -3.13
C PRO A 122 3.26 -12.61 -1.71
N ALA A 123 2.87 -13.81 -1.25
CA ALA A 123 3.24 -14.32 0.07
C ALA A 123 4.69 -14.83 0.10
N GLU A 124 5.17 -15.30 -1.04
CA GLU A 124 6.54 -15.79 -1.24
C GLU A 124 7.01 -15.58 -2.68
N ARG A 125 8.26 -15.29 -2.86
CA ARG A 125 8.98 -15.20 -4.13
C ARG A 125 10.47 -15.37 -3.86
N ASP A 126 11.20 -15.90 -4.82
CA ASP A 126 12.65 -16.12 -4.70
C ASP A 126 13.42 -14.82 -4.42
N TYR A 127 12.98 -13.72 -5.04
CA TYR A 127 13.61 -12.39 -4.85
C TYR A 127 13.40 -11.79 -3.45
N PHE A 128 12.59 -12.39 -2.58
CA PHE A 128 12.52 -11.97 -1.17
C PHE A 128 13.74 -12.42 -0.35
N GLY A 129 14.49 -13.42 -0.81
CA GLY A 129 15.60 -13.96 -0.08
C GLY A 129 15.20 -14.42 1.33
N THR A 130 15.87 -13.88 2.33
CA THR A 130 15.60 -14.20 3.75
C THR A 130 14.44 -13.39 4.34
N VAL A 131 13.96 -12.34 3.66
CA VAL A 131 12.86 -11.52 4.15
C VAL A 131 11.54 -12.25 3.94
N LYS A 132 10.73 -12.30 4.98
CA LYS A 132 9.42 -12.98 4.97
C LYS A 132 8.30 -11.95 5.19
N PRO A 133 7.68 -11.39 4.12
CA PRO A 133 6.65 -10.36 4.25
C PRO A 133 5.51 -10.77 5.20
N MET A 134 5.07 -12.01 5.12
CA MET A 134 4.03 -12.54 6.02
C MET A 134 4.47 -12.52 7.49
N ALA A 135 5.70 -12.97 7.79
CA ALA A 135 6.21 -13.00 9.16
C ALA A 135 6.38 -11.59 9.74
N GLU A 136 6.74 -10.62 8.92
CA GLU A 136 6.76 -9.22 9.36
C GLU A 136 5.35 -8.71 9.63
N LEU A 137 4.40 -8.95 8.71
CA LEU A 137 3.02 -8.50 8.84
C LEU A 137 2.32 -9.06 10.09
N SER A 138 2.65 -10.27 10.52
CA SER A 138 2.05 -10.88 11.73
C SER A 138 2.27 -10.06 13.01
N ARG A 139 3.22 -9.13 13.00
CA ARG A 139 3.55 -8.24 14.12
C ARG A 139 2.87 -6.87 14.03
N THR A 140 2.10 -6.63 12.97
CA THR A 140 1.50 -5.32 12.73
C THR A 140 0.46 -4.95 13.79
N ARG A 141 0.36 -3.67 14.07
CA ARG A 141 -0.76 -3.06 14.82
C ARG A 141 -1.76 -2.38 13.91
N ALA A 142 -1.47 -2.32 12.62
CA ALA A 142 -2.37 -1.73 11.64
C ALA A 142 -3.61 -2.62 11.43
N LYS A 143 -4.75 -2.02 11.17
CA LYS A 143 -5.88 -2.71 10.54
C LYS A 143 -5.47 -3.05 9.10
N VAL A 144 -5.81 -4.24 8.57
CA VAL A 144 -5.33 -4.70 7.26
C VAL A 144 -6.49 -5.00 6.31
N LEU A 145 -6.47 -4.41 5.12
CA LEU A 145 -7.29 -4.82 3.99
C LEU A 145 -6.45 -5.73 3.07
N LEU A 146 -7.01 -6.87 2.71
CA LEU A 146 -6.50 -7.72 1.64
C LEU A 146 -7.46 -7.61 0.45
N VAL A 147 -6.92 -7.29 -0.73
CA VAL A 147 -7.68 -7.33 -1.99
C VAL A 147 -7.09 -8.41 -2.86
N GLY A 148 -7.88 -9.44 -3.17
CA GLY A 148 -7.53 -10.54 -4.06
C GLY A 148 -8.22 -10.39 -5.41
N ALA A 149 -7.61 -10.93 -6.46
CA ALA A 149 -8.15 -11.05 -7.81
C ALA A 149 -8.31 -12.53 -8.14
N THR A 150 -9.53 -13.00 -8.42
CA THR A 150 -9.77 -14.45 -8.48
C THR A 150 -9.31 -15.12 -9.77
N ALA A 151 -8.99 -14.36 -10.82
CA ALA A 151 -8.39 -14.82 -12.07
C ALA A 151 -6.94 -14.35 -12.25
N ASP A 152 -6.23 -14.09 -11.12
CA ASP A 152 -4.84 -13.67 -11.13
C ASP A 152 -3.90 -14.82 -11.52
N ALA A 153 -3.28 -14.71 -12.70
CA ALA A 153 -2.31 -15.69 -13.22
C ALA A 153 -0.85 -15.34 -12.85
N VAL A 154 -0.60 -14.19 -12.24
CA VAL A 154 0.74 -13.70 -11.85
C VAL A 154 1.03 -14.00 -10.38
N VAL A 155 0.09 -13.64 -9.52
CA VAL A 155 0.09 -13.98 -8.08
C VAL A 155 -1.19 -14.76 -7.78
N PRO A 156 -1.12 -16.09 -7.76
CA PRO A 156 -2.30 -16.92 -7.55
C PRO A 156 -3.13 -16.50 -6.34
N PRO A 157 -4.47 -16.57 -6.40
CA PRO A 157 -5.37 -16.12 -5.33
C PRO A 157 -5.06 -16.71 -3.95
N GLU A 158 -4.46 -17.89 -3.91
CA GLU A 158 -4.03 -18.57 -2.69
C GLU A 158 -3.05 -17.76 -1.85
N HIS A 159 -2.28 -16.85 -2.47
CA HIS A 159 -1.40 -15.96 -1.72
C HIS A 159 -2.21 -15.00 -0.83
N THR A 160 -3.31 -14.45 -1.33
CA THR A 160 -4.23 -13.62 -0.52
C THR A 160 -4.83 -14.42 0.63
N GLU A 161 -5.24 -15.67 0.38
CA GLU A 161 -5.80 -16.55 1.42
C GLU A 161 -4.76 -16.88 2.50
N ARG A 162 -3.50 -17.11 2.13
CA ARG A 162 -2.42 -17.35 3.10
C ARG A 162 -2.22 -16.15 4.02
N TYR A 163 -2.28 -14.91 3.51
CA TYR A 163 -2.25 -13.70 4.32
C TYR A 163 -3.47 -13.62 5.26
N ALA A 164 -4.67 -13.93 4.76
CA ALA A 164 -5.89 -13.93 5.58
C ALA A 164 -5.84 -14.93 6.74
N VAL A 165 -5.33 -16.14 6.48
CA VAL A 165 -5.12 -17.15 7.53
C VAL A 165 -4.13 -16.66 8.58
N LEU A 166 -2.98 -16.11 8.15
CA LEU A 166 -1.97 -15.56 9.05
C LEU A 166 -2.52 -14.46 9.94
N LEU A 167 -3.22 -13.48 9.37
CA LEU A 167 -3.77 -12.34 10.13
C LEU A 167 -4.80 -12.79 11.15
N ARG A 168 -5.64 -13.77 10.80
CA ARG A 168 -6.59 -14.40 11.72
C ARG A 168 -5.88 -15.08 12.89
N GLN A 169 -4.84 -15.87 12.60
CA GLN A 169 -4.04 -16.55 13.63
C GLN A 169 -3.30 -15.58 14.55
N ALA A 170 -2.84 -14.46 14.00
CA ALA A 170 -2.16 -13.40 14.74
C ALA A 170 -3.13 -12.47 15.50
N GLY A 171 -4.44 -12.63 15.37
CA GLY A 171 -5.43 -11.76 16.00
C GLY A 171 -5.47 -10.34 15.44
N VAL A 172 -4.95 -10.13 14.23
CA VAL A 172 -4.92 -8.81 13.57
C VAL A 172 -6.27 -8.51 12.94
N ALA A 173 -6.82 -7.33 13.24
CA ALA A 173 -8.05 -6.84 12.61
C ALA A 173 -7.87 -6.71 11.09
N HIS A 174 -8.65 -7.44 10.31
CA HIS A 174 -8.52 -7.44 8.86
C HIS A 174 -9.85 -7.64 8.14
N ARG A 175 -9.88 -7.23 6.87
CA ARG A 175 -10.95 -7.45 5.91
C ARG A 175 -10.36 -8.08 4.65
N VAL A 176 -11.09 -8.99 4.00
CA VAL A 176 -10.70 -9.58 2.72
C VAL A 176 -11.77 -9.25 1.69
N VAL A 177 -11.36 -8.66 0.57
CA VAL A 177 -12.21 -8.40 -0.60
C VAL A 177 -11.66 -9.22 -1.76
N ARG A 178 -12.52 -10.03 -2.39
CA ARG A 178 -12.18 -10.79 -3.59
C ARG A 178 -12.91 -10.19 -4.77
N VAL A 179 -12.16 -9.72 -5.77
CA VAL A 179 -12.75 -9.18 -7.01
C VAL A 179 -12.87 -10.34 -8.00
N GLU A 180 -14.10 -10.82 -8.13
CA GLU A 180 -14.42 -12.00 -8.93
C GLU A 180 -14.13 -11.79 -10.42
N GLY A 181 -13.37 -12.71 -11.02
CA GLY A 181 -12.94 -12.68 -12.43
C GLY A 181 -11.88 -11.62 -12.75
N ALA A 182 -11.35 -10.89 -11.76
CA ALA A 182 -10.30 -9.91 -11.98
C ALA A 182 -8.95 -10.59 -12.24
N ASP A 183 -8.19 -10.01 -13.17
CA ASP A 183 -6.78 -10.29 -13.42
C ASP A 183 -5.88 -9.52 -12.45
N HIS A 184 -4.58 -9.81 -12.46
CA HIS A 184 -3.56 -9.21 -11.60
C HIS A 184 -3.56 -7.68 -11.58
N ASN A 185 -3.80 -7.05 -12.74
CA ASN A 185 -3.73 -5.60 -12.91
C ASN A 185 -5.10 -4.92 -12.86
N PHE A 186 -6.16 -5.65 -12.57
CA PHE A 186 -7.53 -5.13 -12.59
C PHE A 186 -7.81 -4.37 -13.90
N THR A 187 -7.47 -5.01 -15.03
CA THR A 187 -7.44 -4.37 -16.35
C THR A 187 -8.79 -3.83 -16.78
N LEU A 188 -9.87 -4.58 -16.53
CA LEU A 188 -11.22 -4.12 -16.88
C LEU A 188 -11.71 -3.04 -15.92
N PRO A 189 -12.37 -1.98 -16.43
CA PRO A 189 -12.86 -0.87 -15.59
C PRO A 189 -13.71 -1.31 -14.40
N LYS A 190 -14.59 -2.30 -14.57
CA LYS A 190 -15.42 -2.82 -13.46
C LYS A 190 -14.60 -3.43 -12.32
N TYR A 191 -13.50 -4.12 -12.63
CA TYR A 191 -12.63 -4.72 -11.62
C TYR A 191 -11.79 -3.65 -10.92
N ARG A 192 -11.30 -2.68 -11.70
CA ARG A 192 -10.58 -1.54 -11.14
C ARG A 192 -11.45 -0.71 -10.22
N SER A 193 -12.70 -0.41 -10.60
CA SER A 193 -13.64 0.29 -9.73
C SER A 193 -13.87 -0.48 -8.43
N ALA A 194 -14.16 -1.77 -8.48
CA ALA A 194 -14.36 -2.59 -7.29
C ALA A 194 -13.14 -2.59 -6.34
N MET A 195 -11.94 -2.66 -6.89
CA MET A 195 -10.69 -2.56 -6.11
C MET A 195 -10.55 -1.17 -5.48
N LEU A 196 -10.75 -0.09 -6.25
CA LEU A 196 -10.64 1.28 -5.76
C LEU A 196 -11.68 1.59 -4.70
N ASP A 197 -12.92 1.14 -4.86
CA ASP A 197 -14.01 1.29 -3.88
C ASP A 197 -13.66 0.60 -2.55
N ALA A 198 -13.09 -0.61 -2.62
CA ALA A 198 -12.62 -1.32 -1.44
C ALA A 198 -11.50 -0.58 -0.71
N VAL A 199 -10.51 -0.07 -1.44
CA VAL A 199 -9.35 0.64 -0.88
C VAL A 199 -9.75 1.99 -0.30
N THR A 200 -10.57 2.77 -1.00
CA THR A 200 -10.99 4.10 -0.54
C THR A 200 -11.91 4.03 0.67
N SER A 201 -12.92 3.14 0.66
CA SER A 201 -13.79 2.95 1.84
C SER A 201 -12.99 2.47 3.05
N TRP A 202 -12.03 1.55 2.83
CA TRP A 202 -11.15 1.05 3.89
C TRP A 202 -10.38 2.18 4.58
N PHE A 203 -9.67 3.00 3.83
CA PHE A 203 -8.86 4.08 4.43
C PHE A 203 -9.73 5.17 5.04
N ARG A 204 -10.87 5.49 4.45
CA ARG A 204 -11.82 6.42 5.08
C ARG A 204 -12.28 5.94 6.45
N GLU A 205 -12.64 4.68 6.58
CA GLU A 205 -13.06 4.09 7.87
C GLU A 205 -11.88 4.00 8.85
N ALA A 206 -10.75 3.45 8.41
CA ALA A 206 -9.65 3.12 9.30
C ALA A 206 -8.79 4.32 9.73
N LEU A 207 -8.84 5.44 9.00
CA LEU A 207 -8.13 6.68 9.33
C LEU A 207 -9.05 7.75 9.94
N ALA A 208 -10.36 7.59 9.96
CA ALA A 208 -11.28 8.52 10.59
C ALA A 208 -11.21 8.48 12.13
N ASP A 209 -10.91 7.29 12.68
CA ASP A 209 -10.75 7.05 14.14
C ASP A 209 -9.35 7.46 14.60
#